data_9aeb393dba0d71921071cd175a72fa4d
#
_entry.id   9aeb393dba0d71921071cd175a72fa4d
#
_cell.length_a   1.000
_cell.length_b   1.000
_cell.length_c   1.000
_cell.angle_alpha   90.00
_cell.angle_beta   90.00
_cell.angle_gamma   90.00
#
_symmetry.space_group_name_H-M   'P 1'
#
loop_
_entity.id
_entity.type
_entity.pdbx_description
1 polymer ?
#
loop_
_entity_poly.entity_id
_entity_poly.type
_entity_poly.pdbx_seq_one_letter_code
_entity_poly.pdbx_strand_id
1 'polypeptide(L)'
;MKKILAVFNIILILIFFIGTTAVYADITEEDISIVKNPDRGLYKLVQVELQNEEENFDDFEKKIEEINENDKEVSLISLQLNLKNYVQENNISKNKLIEINKYFSIIRKNGYKVIFRIVYDSVGQANPEPEFNIILQHMEDLKEIYATNKDIIFVVEAGFLGTNGEWVNGKYDKYMTEKNKVIEKLLEIVPEEVQISFRKPIYITDYLSSKNTVTESNAFSTDIISRFGLYNSGYLESENDSDTYNKLERTESIEWQKLQTKYTSFGGEVKNWKSNYNDLENAIKDMFTRHCTYLNKNADENVMEKWKGTLYTGTEEIYNRKSGYVYIQNHLGYRLLLTNVEFNGTEAGKNAEVSINLENIGFGNILKEKTITLIYKNTSNTYKIETNIDIRKQLKDGNYVLQINEKLPDDMKDGEYNVYLSIGEPYESLKDNSDYYIKLVNKNVWNEETKGNYLGKVTIGANTNNKETSSSNIISQATNNQESTTNPKIIMGIGVGIFVIIILAIIIIIKNK
;
A
#
# COMPACT_ATOMS: atom_id res chain seq x y z
N MET A 1 55.83 -0.13 -20.34
CA MET A 1 55.27 -1.29 -19.64
C MET A 1 54.13 -0.95 -18.70
N LYS A 2 54.29 -0.08 -17.69
CA LYS A 2 53.18 0.25 -16.71
C LYS A 2 51.91 0.83 -17.37
N LYS A 3 52.03 1.63 -18.44
CA LYS A 3 50.85 2.18 -19.16
C LYS A 3 50.12 1.14 -20.03
N ILE A 4 50.84 0.16 -20.56
CA ILE A 4 50.24 -0.95 -21.33
C ILE A 4 49.48 -1.91 -20.39
N LEU A 5 50.03 -2.14 -19.19
CA LEU A 5 49.36 -2.96 -18.17
C LEU A 5 48.06 -2.33 -17.63
N ALA A 6 48.05 -0.99 -17.52
CA ALA A 6 46.84 -0.24 -17.13
C ALA A 6 45.72 -0.30 -18.19
N VAL A 7 46.10 -0.19 -19.48
CA VAL A 7 45.15 -0.33 -20.60
C VAL A 7 44.61 -1.77 -20.69
N PHE A 8 45.49 -2.77 -20.48
CA PHE A 8 45.09 -4.17 -20.47
C PHE A 8 44.12 -4.50 -19.32
N ASN A 9 44.33 -3.94 -18.11
CA ASN A 9 43.42 -4.08 -16.99
C ASN A 9 42.08 -3.37 -17.21
N ILE A 10 42.07 -2.19 -17.87
CA ILE A 10 40.83 -1.49 -18.23
C ILE A 10 40.03 -2.28 -19.27
N ILE A 11 40.71 -2.89 -20.25
CA ILE A 11 40.09 -3.76 -21.25
C ILE A 11 39.59 -5.05 -20.61
N LEU A 12 40.33 -5.64 -19.65
CA LEU A 12 39.88 -6.82 -18.91
C LEU A 12 38.63 -6.52 -18.03
N ILE A 13 38.58 -5.35 -17.39
CA ILE A 13 37.39 -4.90 -16.63
C ILE A 13 36.21 -4.63 -17.57
N LEU A 14 36.41 -4.06 -18.74
CA LEU A 14 35.38 -3.88 -19.76
C LEU A 14 34.89 -5.21 -20.37
N ILE A 15 35.75 -6.22 -20.49
CA ILE A 15 35.38 -7.55 -20.99
C ILE A 15 34.57 -8.33 -19.91
N PHE A 16 34.83 -8.10 -18.63
CA PHE A 16 34.03 -8.70 -17.55
C PHE A 16 32.60 -8.14 -17.45
N PHE A 17 32.32 -6.93 -17.99
CA PHE A 17 30.99 -6.33 -18.07
C PHE A 17 30.18 -6.72 -19.33
N ILE A 18 30.75 -7.51 -20.27
CA ILE A 18 30.07 -7.88 -21.54
C ILE A 18 29.47 -9.32 -21.47
N GLY A 19 29.41 -9.91 -20.29
CA GLY A 19 29.04 -11.33 -20.13
C GLY A 19 27.67 -11.63 -19.50
N THR A 20 26.86 -10.64 -19.18
CA THR A 20 25.52 -10.88 -18.62
C THR A 20 24.45 -10.65 -19.67
N THR A 21 23.84 -11.71 -20.19
CA THR A 21 22.60 -11.61 -20.96
C THR A 21 21.48 -11.36 -19.97
N ALA A 22 21.09 -10.10 -19.76
CA ALA A 22 19.86 -9.79 -19.07
C ALA A 22 18.69 -10.32 -19.91
N VAL A 23 17.87 -11.17 -19.33
CA VAL A 23 16.59 -11.60 -19.93
C VAL A 23 15.56 -10.57 -19.50
N TYR A 24 15.02 -9.84 -20.48
CA TYR A 24 13.94 -8.89 -20.22
C TYR A 24 12.60 -9.61 -20.32
N ALA A 25 11.69 -9.32 -19.38
CA ALA A 25 10.34 -9.82 -19.42
C ALA A 25 9.47 -9.02 -20.42
N ASP A 26 8.50 -9.67 -21.03
CA ASP A 26 7.42 -8.99 -21.76
C ASP A 26 6.49 -8.31 -20.73
N ILE A 27 6.75 -7.04 -20.43
CA ILE A 27 5.97 -6.27 -19.45
C ILE A 27 4.70 -5.78 -20.13
N THR A 28 3.56 -6.16 -19.57
CA THR A 28 2.25 -5.78 -20.07
C THR A 28 1.84 -4.39 -19.56
N GLU A 29 0.96 -3.74 -20.31
CA GLU A 29 0.37 -2.46 -19.93
C GLU A 29 -0.55 -2.56 -18.69
N GLU A 30 -0.89 -1.42 -18.10
CA GLU A 30 -1.82 -1.34 -16.97
C GLU A 30 -3.22 -1.86 -17.33
N ASP A 31 -3.86 -2.52 -16.37
CA ASP A 31 -5.30 -2.85 -16.39
C ASP A 31 -6.04 -1.93 -15.42
N ILE A 32 -7.07 -1.24 -15.93
CA ILE A 32 -7.95 -0.37 -15.12
C ILE A 32 -9.06 -1.13 -14.41
N SER A 33 -9.13 -2.44 -14.54
CA SER A 33 -10.08 -3.25 -13.78
C SER A 33 -9.85 -3.11 -12.27
N ILE A 34 -10.90 -3.43 -11.51
CA ILE A 34 -10.82 -3.38 -10.06
C ILE A 34 -9.85 -4.45 -9.58
N VAL A 35 -8.82 -4.02 -8.84
CA VAL A 35 -7.88 -4.92 -8.16
C VAL A 35 -8.07 -4.76 -6.66
N LYS A 36 -8.62 -5.80 -6.02
CA LYS A 36 -8.73 -5.86 -4.56
C LYS A 36 -7.36 -6.21 -3.99
N ASN A 37 -6.74 -5.26 -3.31
CA ASN A 37 -5.47 -5.39 -2.60
C ASN A 37 -5.64 -5.05 -1.12
N PRO A 38 -4.87 -5.66 -0.20
CA PRO A 38 -4.98 -5.39 1.23
C PRO A 38 -4.50 -3.97 1.60
N ASP A 39 -4.93 -3.49 2.75
CA ASP A 39 -4.47 -2.25 3.40
C ASP A 39 -4.69 -0.95 2.60
N ARG A 40 -5.65 -0.92 1.68
CA ARG A 40 -5.94 0.25 0.82
C ARG A 40 -7.36 0.22 0.25
N GLY A 41 -7.82 1.36 -0.25
CA GLY A 41 -9.00 1.41 -1.13
C GLY A 41 -10.28 1.89 -0.44
N LEU A 42 -11.41 1.55 -1.01
CA LEU A 42 -12.71 1.89 -0.42
C LEU A 42 -13.01 0.98 0.78
N TYR A 43 -13.66 1.56 1.79
CA TYR A 43 -14.18 0.79 2.91
C TYR A 43 -15.69 0.94 3.09
N LYS A 44 -16.29 -0.01 3.77
CA LYS A 44 -17.65 0.10 4.33
C LYS A 44 -17.61 0.14 5.84
N LEU A 45 -18.40 1.06 6.40
CA LEU A 45 -18.62 1.13 7.85
C LEU A 45 -19.62 0.05 8.27
N VAL A 46 -19.21 -0.78 9.21
CA VAL A 46 -20.05 -1.76 9.88
C VAL A 46 -20.04 -1.47 11.37
N GLN A 47 -21.17 -1.00 11.87
CA GLN A 47 -21.36 -0.72 13.29
C GLN A 47 -21.91 -1.95 13.98
N VAL A 48 -21.33 -2.29 15.12
CA VAL A 48 -21.77 -3.35 16.03
C VAL A 48 -22.01 -2.72 17.39
N GLU A 49 -23.22 -2.82 17.89
CA GLU A 49 -23.55 -2.47 19.26
C GLU A 49 -23.40 -3.71 20.14
N LEU A 50 -22.37 -3.69 20.99
CA LEU A 50 -22.08 -4.83 21.86
C LEU A 50 -23.21 -5.01 22.90
N GLN A 51 -23.81 -6.19 22.91
CA GLN A 51 -24.88 -6.50 23.83
C GLN A 51 -24.34 -7.04 25.17
N ASN A 52 -25.09 -6.89 26.25
CA ASN A 52 -24.75 -7.50 27.53
C ASN A 52 -25.01 -9.03 27.53
N GLU A 53 -25.94 -9.47 26.68
CA GLU A 53 -26.30 -10.86 26.45
C GLU A 53 -25.37 -11.49 25.40
N GLU A 54 -25.58 -12.77 25.10
CA GLU A 54 -24.83 -13.47 24.06
C GLU A 54 -25.10 -12.85 22.67
N GLU A 55 -24.03 -12.67 21.88
CA GLU A 55 -24.11 -12.07 20.54
C GLU A 55 -24.71 -13.05 19.53
N ASN A 56 -25.61 -12.55 18.68
CA ASN A 56 -26.02 -13.24 17.46
C ASN A 56 -25.20 -12.69 16.27
N PHE A 57 -24.49 -13.57 15.59
CA PHE A 57 -23.59 -13.20 14.49
C PHE A 57 -24.22 -13.31 13.09
N ASP A 58 -25.43 -13.89 12.96
CA ASP A 58 -26.04 -14.19 11.66
C ASP A 58 -26.21 -12.94 10.78
N ASP A 59 -26.72 -11.85 11.36
CA ASP A 59 -26.89 -10.59 10.64
C ASP A 59 -25.54 -9.94 10.25
N PHE A 60 -24.55 -10.09 11.11
CA PHE A 60 -23.22 -9.57 10.81
C PHE A 60 -22.54 -10.38 9.70
N GLU A 61 -22.59 -11.72 9.77
CA GLU A 61 -22.03 -12.61 8.75
C GLU A 61 -22.69 -12.34 7.38
N LYS A 62 -24.03 -12.29 7.35
CA LYS A 62 -24.80 -11.94 6.16
C LYS A 62 -24.41 -10.58 5.60
N LYS A 63 -24.24 -9.56 6.43
CA LYS A 63 -23.82 -8.21 6.00
C LYS A 63 -22.42 -8.22 5.35
N ILE A 64 -21.46 -8.97 5.91
CA ILE A 64 -20.12 -9.09 5.34
C ILE A 64 -20.16 -9.85 4.00
N GLU A 65 -20.98 -10.90 3.91
CA GLU A 65 -21.19 -11.65 2.66
C GLU A 65 -21.84 -10.77 1.59
N GLU A 66 -22.87 -9.99 1.92
CA GLU A 66 -23.50 -9.02 1.01
C GLU A 66 -22.50 -7.97 0.48
N ILE A 67 -21.60 -7.48 1.33
CA ILE A 67 -20.53 -6.57 0.91
C ILE A 67 -19.60 -7.30 -0.08
N ASN A 68 -19.22 -8.53 0.22
CA ASN A 68 -18.35 -9.32 -0.65
C ASN A 68 -18.98 -9.64 -2.01
N GLU A 69 -20.28 -9.78 -2.08
CA GLU A 69 -21.02 -10.05 -3.33
C GLU A 69 -21.24 -8.79 -4.18
N ASN A 70 -21.63 -7.69 -3.54
CA ASN A 70 -22.16 -6.51 -4.22
C ASN A 70 -21.17 -5.33 -4.34
N ASP A 71 -20.11 -5.31 -3.54
CA ASP A 71 -19.17 -4.19 -3.44
C ASP A 71 -17.73 -4.64 -3.72
N LYS A 72 -17.48 -5.19 -4.92
CA LYS A 72 -16.19 -5.78 -5.32
C LYS A 72 -14.99 -4.83 -5.19
N GLU A 73 -15.23 -3.53 -5.25
CA GLU A 73 -14.22 -2.48 -5.06
C GLU A 73 -13.86 -2.21 -3.60
N VAL A 74 -14.62 -2.75 -2.65
CA VAL A 74 -14.34 -2.60 -1.22
C VAL A 74 -13.27 -3.61 -0.80
N SER A 75 -12.22 -3.12 -0.16
CA SER A 75 -11.10 -3.94 0.35
C SER A 75 -10.92 -3.84 1.87
N LEU A 76 -11.62 -2.92 2.52
CA LEU A 76 -11.54 -2.68 3.95
C LEU A 76 -12.94 -2.67 4.58
N ILE A 77 -13.02 -3.17 5.81
CA ILE A 77 -14.19 -3.00 6.68
C ILE A 77 -13.80 -2.05 7.82
N SER A 78 -14.53 -0.94 7.97
CA SER A 78 -14.44 -0.15 9.20
C SER A 78 -15.37 -0.76 10.23
N LEU A 79 -14.79 -1.54 11.16
CA LEU A 79 -15.51 -2.12 12.28
C LEU A 79 -15.59 -1.11 13.42
N GLN A 80 -16.76 -0.54 13.64
CA GLN A 80 -17.04 0.34 14.75
C GLN A 80 -17.79 -0.43 15.85
N LEU A 81 -17.11 -0.71 16.94
CA LEU A 81 -17.69 -1.40 18.09
C LEU A 81 -18.21 -0.38 19.10
N ASN A 82 -19.53 -0.39 19.34
CA ASN A 82 -20.18 0.52 20.25
C ASN A 82 -20.41 -0.14 21.62
N LEU A 83 -19.79 0.42 22.66
CA LEU A 83 -19.83 -0.02 24.05
C LEU A 83 -20.91 0.73 24.88
N LYS A 84 -21.94 1.29 24.25
CA LYS A 84 -22.96 2.08 24.99
C LYS A 84 -23.62 1.32 26.13
N ASN A 85 -23.78 0.00 25.99
CA ASN A 85 -24.39 -0.86 27.03
C ASN A 85 -23.40 -1.16 28.18
N TYR A 86 -22.13 -0.78 28.05
CA TYR A 86 -21.07 -1.00 29.03
C TYR A 86 -20.70 0.26 29.83
N VAL A 87 -21.42 1.37 29.65
CA VAL A 87 -21.06 2.66 30.30
C VAL A 87 -21.14 2.61 31.84
N GLN A 88 -21.84 1.65 32.42
CA GLN A 88 -21.93 1.42 33.88
C GLN A 88 -21.13 0.18 34.32
N GLU A 89 -20.57 -0.58 33.40
CA GLU A 89 -19.79 -1.76 33.67
C GLU A 89 -18.31 -1.41 33.84
N ASN A 90 -17.68 -1.92 34.91
CA ASN A 90 -16.25 -1.64 35.12
C ASN A 90 -15.35 -2.39 34.16
N ASN A 91 -15.77 -3.54 33.65
CA ASN A 91 -14.95 -4.42 32.82
C ASN A 91 -15.77 -5.04 31.68
N ILE A 92 -15.09 -5.36 30.58
CA ILE A 92 -15.62 -6.23 29.53
C ILE A 92 -15.28 -7.67 29.91
N SER A 93 -16.29 -8.54 30.03
CA SER A 93 -16.07 -9.92 30.46
C SER A 93 -15.23 -10.72 29.47
N LYS A 94 -14.51 -11.75 29.97
CA LYS A 94 -13.72 -12.65 29.10
C LYS A 94 -14.54 -13.33 28.02
N ASN A 95 -15.78 -13.73 28.33
CA ASN A 95 -16.67 -14.34 27.34
C ASN A 95 -17.00 -13.33 26.24
N LYS A 96 -17.25 -12.06 26.59
CA LYS A 96 -17.53 -11.02 25.62
C LYS A 96 -16.31 -10.71 24.73
N LEU A 97 -15.10 -10.76 25.27
CA LEU A 97 -13.87 -10.63 24.47
C LEU A 97 -13.72 -11.78 23.45
N ILE A 98 -14.13 -13.01 23.82
CA ILE A 98 -14.17 -14.14 22.87
C ILE A 98 -15.17 -13.86 21.74
N GLU A 99 -16.35 -13.33 22.06
CA GLU A 99 -17.36 -12.95 21.08
C GLU A 99 -16.87 -11.83 20.15
N ILE A 100 -16.17 -10.81 20.69
CA ILE A 100 -15.56 -9.76 19.86
C ILE A 100 -14.59 -10.36 18.84
N ASN A 101 -13.75 -11.34 19.22
CA ASN A 101 -12.84 -12.02 18.28
C ASN A 101 -13.58 -12.73 17.13
N LYS A 102 -14.84 -13.14 17.33
CA LYS A 102 -15.63 -13.79 16.29
C LYS A 102 -15.98 -12.82 15.14
N TYR A 103 -16.24 -11.55 15.43
CA TYR A 103 -16.42 -10.53 14.39
C TYR A 103 -15.19 -10.43 13.48
N PHE A 104 -13.99 -10.39 14.07
CA PHE A 104 -12.74 -10.38 13.31
C PHE A 104 -12.54 -11.67 12.49
N SER A 105 -12.94 -12.82 13.04
CA SER A 105 -12.83 -14.11 12.33
C SER A 105 -13.70 -14.14 11.08
N ILE A 106 -14.92 -13.59 11.15
CA ILE A 106 -15.84 -13.48 10.02
C ILE A 106 -15.23 -12.57 8.93
N ILE A 107 -14.70 -11.41 9.33
CA ILE A 107 -14.06 -10.47 8.40
C ILE A 107 -12.83 -11.11 7.74
N ARG A 108 -11.98 -11.80 8.53
CA ARG A 108 -10.76 -12.49 8.04
C ARG A 108 -11.11 -13.56 7.01
N LYS A 109 -12.12 -14.39 7.27
CA LYS A 109 -12.61 -15.43 6.35
C LYS A 109 -12.99 -14.85 4.98
N ASN A 110 -13.54 -13.63 4.95
CA ASN A 110 -14.00 -12.93 3.76
C ASN A 110 -12.91 -12.05 3.08
N GLY A 111 -11.65 -12.13 3.50
CA GLY A 111 -10.51 -11.48 2.83
C GLY A 111 -10.45 -9.96 2.99
N TYR A 112 -10.97 -9.40 4.09
CA TYR A 112 -10.90 -7.97 4.37
C TYR A 112 -9.89 -7.63 5.46
N LYS A 113 -9.25 -6.47 5.32
CA LYS A 113 -8.53 -5.81 6.43
C LYS A 113 -9.48 -4.85 7.17
N VAL A 114 -9.12 -4.50 8.38
CA VAL A 114 -10.01 -3.79 9.32
C VAL A 114 -9.44 -2.41 9.67
N ILE A 115 -10.29 -1.40 9.57
CA ILE A 115 -10.15 -0.12 10.27
C ILE A 115 -10.95 -0.30 11.56
N PHE A 116 -10.30 -0.24 12.73
CA PHE A 116 -10.95 -0.57 13.99
C PHE A 116 -11.15 0.65 14.86
N ARG A 117 -12.39 0.88 15.32
CA ARG A 117 -12.74 2.01 16.19
C ARG A 117 -13.70 1.57 17.29
N ILE A 118 -13.44 1.99 18.53
CA ILE A 118 -14.31 1.80 19.67
C ILE A 118 -15.04 3.10 20.00
N VAL A 119 -16.34 3.03 20.27
CA VAL A 119 -17.16 4.19 20.61
C VAL A 119 -18.14 3.88 21.75
N TYR A 120 -18.61 4.91 22.43
CA TYR A 120 -19.76 4.82 23.36
C TYR A 120 -21.00 5.52 22.80
N ASP A 121 -20.81 6.46 21.86
CA ASP A 121 -21.88 7.17 21.18
C ASP A 121 -21.63 7.16 19.67
N SER A 122 -22.47 6.50 18.90
CA SER A 122 -22.39 6.42 17.43
C SER A 122 -23.40 7.32 16.71
N VAL A 123 -24.29 8.01 17.44
CA VAL A 123 -25.38 8.78 16.84
C VAL A 123 -25.41 10.25 17.25
N GLY A 124 -24.49 10.69 18.08
CA GLY A 124 -24.40 12.08 18.54
C GLY A 124 -25.52 12.49 19.51
N GLN A 125 -26.00 11.57 20.32
CA GLN A 125 -27.10 11.80 21.26
C GLN A 125 -26.65 12.39 22.60
N ALA A 126 -25.61 13.18 22.65
CA ALA A 126 -25.12 13.85 23.86
C ALA A 126 -25.03 12.91 25.07
N ASN A 127 -24.51 11.72 24.91
CA ASN A 127 -24.50 10.70 25.93
C ASN A 127 -23.27 9.81 25.88
N PRO A 128 -23.23 9.07 26.80
CA PRO A 128 -22.63 9.15 28.09
C PRO A 128 -21.37 8.36 28.04
N GLU A 129 -20.29 9.06 27.75
CA GLU A 129 -19.00 8.48 28.10
C GLU A 129 -19.08 8.02 29.55
N PRO A 130 -18.59 6.81 29.88
CA PRO A 130 -18.50 6.36 31.27
C PRO A 130 -17.56 7.25 32.09
N GLU A 131 -17.41 6.98 33.38
CA GLU A 131 -16.35 7.62 34.16
C GLU A 131 -14.98 7.29 33.56
N PHE A 132 -14.06 8.24 33.58
CA PHE A 132 -12.80 8.15 32.83
C PHE A 132 -11.95 6.91 33.19
N ASN A 133 -11.96 6.48 34.45
CA ASN A 133 -11.31 5.25 34.89
C ASN A 133 -11.92 3.99 34.25
N ILE A 134 -13.21 3.99 33.96
CA ILE A 134 -13.90 2.89 33.25
C ILE A 134 -13.44 2.85 31.78
N ILE A 135 -13.30 4.03 31.14
CA ILE A 135 -12.75 4.09 29.78
C ILE A 135 -11.36 3.44 29.73
N LEU A 136 -10.47 3.80 30.64
CA LEU A 136 -9.12 3.24 30.69
C LEU A 136 -9.12 1.74 30.99
N GLN A 137 -10.08 1.27 31.80
CA GLN A 137 -10.23 -0.15 32.08
C GLN A 137 -10.73 -0.93 30.86
N HIS A 138 -11.75 -0.42 30.15
CA HIS A 138 -12.20 -1.04 28.90
C HIS A 138 -11.10 -1.07 27.85
N MET A 139 -10.26 -0.03 27.78
CA MET A 139 -9.08 -0.04 26.90
C MET A 139 -8.11 -1.17 27.27
N GLU A 140 -7.83 -1.35 28.57
CA GLU A 140 -6.99 -2.46 29.05
C GLU A 140 -7.60 -3.83 28.72
N ASP A 141 -8.90 -4.01 28.95
CA ASP A 141 -9.61 -5.27 28.64
C ASP A 141 -9.51 -5.65 27.16
N LEU A 142 -9.48 -4.65 26.26
CA LEU A 142 -9.39 -4.84 24.82
C LEU A 142 -7.97 -5.12 24.29
N LYS A 143 -6.94 -5.07 25.14
CA LYS A 143 -5.53 -5.29 24.74
C LYS A 143 -5.33 -6.59 23.95
N GLU A 144 -5.89 -7.69 24.44
CA GLU A 144 -5.79 -8.99 23.77
C GLU A 144 -6.54 -9.04 22.42
N ILE A 145 -7.59 -8.21 22.24
CA ILE A 145 -8.30 -8.09 20.96
C ILE A 145 -7.38 -7.50 19.91
N TYR A 146 -6.67 -6.41 20.24
CA TYR A 146 -5.69 -5.81 19.33
C TYR A 146 -4.56 -6.77 19.00
N ALA A 147 -4.00 -7.45 20.00
CA ALA A 147 -2.90 -8.39 19.83
C ALA A 147 -3.27 -9.60 18.97
N THR A 148 -4.46 -10.19 19.22
CA THR A 148 -4.93 -11.39 18.50
C THR A 148 -5.27 -11.11 17.03
N ASN A 149 -5.76 -9.90 16.72
CA ASN A 149 -6.27 -9.55 15.40
C ASN A 149 -5.36 -8.56 14.62
N LYS A 150 -4.12 -8.34 15.08
CA LYS A 150 -3.14 -7.44 14.44
C LYS A 150 -2.84 -7.82 12.99
N ASP A 151 -3.05 -9.07 12.64
CA ASP A 151 -2.87 -9.61 11.28
C ASP A 151 -3.83 -8.97 10.27
N ILE A 152 -5.08 -8.70 10.66
CA ILE A 152 -6.07 -8.05 9.79
C ILE A 152 -6.37 -6.60 10.17
N ILE A 153 -5.96 -6.12 11.34
CA ILE A 153 -6.10 -4.70 11.68
C ILE A 153 -5.09 -3.87 10.88
N PHE A 154 -5.60 -3.14 9.89
CA PHE A 154 -4.80 -2.20 9.12
C PHE A 154 -4.44 -0.98 9.96
N VAL A 155 -5.44 -0.34 10.58
CA VAL A 155 -5.27 0.86 11.40
C VAL A 155 -6.30 0.87 12.53
N VAL A 156 -5.93 1.41 13.68
CA VAL A 156 -6.84 1.74 14.78
C VAL A 156 -7.13 3.23 14.73
N GLU A 157 -8.40 3.61 14.58
CA GLU A 157 -8.79 5.01 14.78
C GLU A 157 -9.03 5.24 16.28
N ALA A 158 -8.51 6.35 16.81
CA ALA A 158 -8.30 6.56 18.25
C ALA A 158 -9.54 6.24 19.14
N GLY A 159 -10.75 6.64 18.73
CA GLY A 159 -11.98 6.22 19.38
C GLY A 159 -12.18 6.69 20.83
N PHE A 160 -13.03 6.02 21.56
CA PHE A 160 -13.37 6.14 22.98
C PHE A 160 -14.01 7.45 23.43
N LEU A 161 -13.53 8.62 22.97
CA LEU A 161 -14.00 9.93 23.44
C LEU A 161 -14.93 10.59 22.42
N GLY A 162 -15.99 11.19 22.90
CA GLY A 162 -16.92 12.01 22.13
C GLY A 162 -17.80 11.24 21.16
N THR A 163 -18.57 11.99 20.39
CA THR A 163 -19.42 11.44 19.32
C THR A 163 -18.60 10.69 18.30
N ASN A 164 -19.01 9.50 17.94
CA ASN A 164 -18.31 8.58 17.02
C ASN A 164 -16.85 8.27 17.40
N GLY A 165 -16.45 8.54 18.66
CA GLY A 165 -15.06 8.42 19.07
C GLY A 165 -14.11 9.45 18.39
N GLU A 166 -14.65 10.57 17.91
CA GLU A 166 -13.91 11.59 17.16
C GLU A 166 -13.33 12.71 18.03
N TRP A 167 -13.46 12.60 19.32
CA TRP A 167 -12.96 13.56 20.32
C TRP A 167 -13.61 14.94 20.18
N VAL A 168 -14.90 14.94 19.90
CA VAL A 168 -15.75 16.13 19.80
C VAL A 168 -17.10 15.87 20.49
N ASN A 169 -17.69 16.90 21.09
CA ASN A 169 -18.99 16.87 21.76
C ASN A 169 -19.12 15.82 22.89
N GLY A 170 -18.00 15.46 23.52
CA GLY A 170 -17.95 14.51 24.62
C GLY A 170 -17.71 15.20 25.97
N LYS A 171 -17.62 14.37 27.04
CA LYS A 171 -17.34 14.79 28.40
C LYS A 171 -15.88 15.17 28.60
N TYR A 172 -14.96 14.49 27.91
CA TYR A 172 -13.50 14.59 28.12
C TYR A 172 -12.71 15.22 26.95
N ASP A 173 -13.38 15.52 25.85
CA ASP A 173 -12.75 16.04 24.63
C ASP A 173 -12.17 17.47 24.76
N LYS A 174 -12.53 18.18 25.82
CA LYS A 174 -12.04 19.54 26.11
C LYS A 174 -10.71 19.56 26.86
N TYR A 175 -10.32 18.45 27.47
CA TYR A 175 -9.17 18.38 28.36
C TYR A 175 -8.01 17.62 27.72
N MET A 176 -6.88 18.30 27.57
CA MET A 176 -5.67 17.67 27.01
C MET A 176 -5.12 16.57 27.90
N THR A 177 -5.31 16.67 29.22
CA THR A 177 -4.87 15.65 30.19
C THR A 177 -5.52 14.30 29.91
N GLU A 178 -6.83 14.28 29.69
CA GLU A 178 -7.60 13.06 29.41
C GLU A 178 -7.26 12.51 28.03
N LYS A 179 -7.16 13.37 27.01
CA LYS A 179 -6.71 12.98 25.66
C LYS A 179 -5.32 12.34 25.70
N ASN A 180 -4.37 12.93 26.39
CA ASN A 180 -3.01 12.40 26.50
C ASN A 180 -2.99 11.02 27.16
N LYS A 181 -3.78 10.80 28.23
CA LYS A 181 -3.91 9.49 28.86
C LYS A 181 -4.51 8.44 27.91
N VAL A 182 -5.48 8.83 27.06
CA VAL A 182 -6.03 7.92 26.04
C VAL A 182 -4.97 7.60 24.99
N ILE A 183 -4.17 8.59 24.53
CA ILE A 183 -3.06 8.34 23.60
C ILE A 183 -2.03 7.39 24.22
N GLU A 184 -1.60 7.65 25.46
CA GLU A 184 -0.66 6.78 26.19
C GLU A 184 -1.19 5.34 26.33
N LYS A 185 -2.49 5.19 26.68
CA LYS A 185 -3.12 3.88 26.79
C LYS A 185 -3.23 3.19 25.43
N LEU A 186 -3.57 3.89 24.34
CA LEU A 186 -3.57 3.33 22.98
C LEU A 186 -2.17 2.85 22.57
N LEU A 187 -1.12 3.64 22.86
CA LEU A 187 0.28 3.25 22.58
C LEU A 187 0.71 2.00 23.37
N GLU A 188 0.14 1.79 24.56
CA GLU A 188 0.41 0.61 25.39
C GLU A 188 -0.29 -0.66 24.91
N ILE A 189 -1.56 -0.54 24.46
CA ILE A 189 -2.41 -1.71 24.16
C ILE A 189 -2.44 -2.10 22.69
N VAL A 190 -2.21 -1.14 21.78
CA VAL A 190 -2.17 -1.41 20.33
C VAL A 190 -0.77 -1.89 19.95
N PRO A 191 -0.63 -3.05 19.27
CA PRO A 191 0.66 -3.56 18.81
C PRO A 191 1.47 -2.53 18.02
N GLU A 192 2.79 -2.54 18.18
CA GLU A 192 3.68 -1.51 17.59
C GLU A 192 3.60 -1.43 16.05
N GLU A 193 3.35 -2.55 15.38
CA GLU A 193 3.19 -2.63 13.93
C GLU A 193 1.85 -2.09 13.42
N VAL A 194 0.92 -1.71 14.31
CA VAL A 194 -0.39 -1.14 13.96
C VAL A 194 -0.39 0.36 14.23
N GLN A 195 -0.68 1.15 13.21
CA GLN A 195 -0.78 2.60 13.34
C GLN A 195 -2.08 3.02 14.04
N ILE A 196 -2.02 4.15 14.72
CA ILE A 196 -3.16 4.78 15.41
C ILE A 196 -3.48 6.08 14.68
N SER A 197 -4.66 6.19 14.09
CA SER A 197 -5.10 7.37 13.35
C SER A 197 -5.95 8.29 14.20
N PHE A 198 -5.64 9.58 14.13
CA PHE A 198 -6.35 10.66 14.82
C PHE A 198 -7.15 11.50 13.84
N ARG A 199 -8.30 11.99 14.28
CA ARG A 199 -9.18 12.82 13.44
C ARG A 199 -8.56 14.16 13.05
N LYS A 200 -7.80 14.77 13.95
CA LYS A 200 -7.24 16.13 13.74
C LYS A 200 -5.72 16.13 13.92
N PRO A 201 -4.97 16.76 13.01
CA PRO A 201 -3.50 16.91 13.15
C PRO A 201 -3.07 17.51 14.49
N ILE A 202 -3.87 18.45 15.02
CA ILE A 202 -3.58 19.14 16.30
C ILE A 202 -3.49 18.16 17.48
N TYR A 203 -4.21 17.04 17.48
CA TYR A 203 -4.13 16.05 18.56
C TYR A 203 -2.74 15.42 18.64
N ILE A 204 -2.09 15.22 17.50
CA ILE A 204 -0.73 14.67 17.40
C ILE A 204 0.29 15.74 17.81
N THR A 205 0.21 16.95 17.24
CA THR A 205 1.19 18.01 17.48
C THR A 205 1.13 18.53 18.91
N ASP A 206 -0.04 18.61 19.54
CA ASP A 206 -0.20 19.00 20.94
C ASP A 206 0.34 17.92 21.87
N TYR A 207 0.05 16.62 21.62
CA TYR A 207 0.58 15.53 22.43
C TYR A 207 2.12 15.49 22.38
N LEU A 208 2.69 15.58 21.18
CA LEU A 208 4.14 15.56 21.00
C LEU A 208 4.82 16.90 21.37
N SER A 209 4.04 17.96 21.59
CA SER A 209 4.57 19.34 21.73
C SER A 209 5.54 19.70 20.59
N SER A 210 5.28 19.21 19.38
CA SER A 210 6.15 19.31 18.21
C SER A 210 5.37 19.24 16.91
N LYS A 211 5.84 19.98 15.90
CA LYS A 211 5.38 19.88 14.51
C LYS A 211 6.31 19.01 13.64
N ASN A 212 7.23 18.26 14.22
CA ASN A 212 8.04 17.31 13.48
C ASN A 212 7.15 16.22 12.85
N THR A 213 7.59 15.70 11.72
CA THR A 213 6.92 14.62 10.98
C THR A 213 7.80 13.38 10.92
N VAL A 214 7.23 12.27 10.50
CA VAL A 214 7.99 11.07 10.13
C VAL A 214 8.95 11.42 8.98
N THR A 215 10.16 10.92 9.08
CA THR A 215 11.21 11.01 8.06
C THR A 215 11.54 9.61 7.52
N GLU A 216 12.24 9.52 6.41
CA GLU A 216 12.71 8.24 5.86
C GLU A 216 13.51 7.42 6.89
N SER A 217 14.30 8.10 7.74
CA SER A 217 15.18 7.44 8.71
C SER A 217 14.45 6.81 9.89
N ASN A 218 13.28 7.33 10.27
CA ASN A 218 12.49 6.78 11.37
C ASN A 218 11.13 6.19 10.94
N ALA A 219 10.85 6.19 9.65
CA ALA A 219 9.66 5.53 9.12
C ALA A 219 9.63 4.04 9.49
N PHE A 220 8.45 3.56 9.88
CA PHE A 220 8.23 2.16 10.28
C PHE A 220 9.10 1.68 11.45
N SER A 221 9.58 2.60 12.28
CA SER A 221 10.30 2.32 13.53
C SER A 221 9.34 2.32 14.72
N THR A 222 9.90 2.11 15.93
CA THR A 222 9.19 2.22 17.21
C THR A 222 8.99 3.67 17.68
N ASP A 223 9.49 4.66 16.94
CA ASP A 223 9.28 6.07 17.25
C ASP A 223 7.78 6.39 17.26
N ILE A 224 7.32 7.06 18.30
CA ILE A 224 5.89 7.35 18.51
C ILE A 224 5.28 8.06 17.30
N ILE A 225 5.97 9.02 16.70
CA ILE A 225 5.48 9.77 15.54
C ILE A 225 5.21 8.85 14.33
N SER A 226 5.98 7.77 14.17
CA SER A 226 5.83 6.80 13.07
C SER A 226 4.59 5.92 13.22
N ARG A 227 3.99 5.90 14.41
CA ARG A 227 2.75 5.18 14.70
C ARG A 227 1.49 6.01 14.48
N PHE A 228 1.62 7.33 14.26
CA PHE A 228 0.49 8.23 14.19
C PHE A 228 0.06 8.53 12.75
N GLY A 229 -1.09 7.96 12.37
CA GLY A 229 -1.82 8.28 11.16
C GLY A 229 -2.92 9.31 11.38
N LEU A 230 -3.67 9.58 10.34
CA LEU A 230 -4.77 10.54 10.34
C LEU A 230 -6.00 9.97 9.62
N TYR A 231 -7.17 10.45 10.05
CA TYR A 231 -8.39 10.37 9.26
C TYR A 231 -9.16 11.68 9.34
N ASN A 232 -10.01 11.95 8.35
CA ASN A 232 -10.79 13.18 8.29
C ASN A 232 -12.26 12.85 8.03
N SER A 233 -13.13 12.99 9.04
CA SER A 233 -14.57 12.70 8.93
C SER A 233 -15.38 13.83 8.27
N GLY A 234 -14.74 14.92 7.88
CA GLY A 234 -15.29 16.02 7.07
C GLY A 234 -14.46 16.28 5.82
N TYR A 235 -13.88 15.23 5.25
CA TYR A 235 -12.91 15.34 4.17
C TYR A 235 -13.48 16.04 2.94
N LEU A 236 -12.78 17.08 2.46
CA LEU A 236 -13.15 17.91 1.29
C LEU A 236 -14.52 18.60 1.41
N GLU A 237 -15.03 18.76 2.64
CA GLU A 237 -16.32 19.37 2.90
C GLU A 237 -16.30 20.89 2.75
N SER A 238 -15.24 21.54 3.23
CA SER A 238 -15.12 22.98 3.33
C SER A 238 -13.68 23.41 3.63
N GLU A 239 -13.45 24.72 3.82
CA GLU A 239 -12.16 25.26 4.24
C GLU A 239 -11.66 24.63 5.56
N ASN A 240 -12.54 24.39 6.52
CA ASN A 240 -12.16 23.83 7.81
C ASN A 240 -12.44 22.33 7.98
N ASP A 241 -13.03 21.65 7.00
CA ASP A 241 -13.35 20.23 7.00
C ASP A 241 -13.97 19.78 8.34
N SER A 242 -15.17 20.29 8.68
CA SER A 242 -15.86 19.96 9.94
C SER A 242 -14.95 20.14 11.18
N ASP A 243 -14.38 21.34 11.34
CA ASP A 243 -13.46 21.72 12.44
C ASP A 243 -12.12 20.99 12.48
N THR A 244 -11.73 20.28 11.44
CA THR A 244 -10.40 19.66 11.38
C THR A 244 -9.30 20.70 11.46
N TYR A 245 -9.50 21.90 10.87
CA TYR A 245 -8.52 22.97 10.77
C TYR A 245 -8.86 24.21 11.59
N ASN A 246 -9.84 24.17 12.51
CA ASN A 246 -10.34 25.35 13.18
C ASN A 246 -9.32 26.11 14.07
N LYS A 247 -8.18 25.52 14.35
CA LYS A 247 -7.06 26.15 15.09
C LYS A 247 -5.76 26.17 14.30
N LEU A 248 -5.82 25.82 13.03
CA LEU A 248 -4.68 25.69 12.14
C LEU A 248 -5.01 26.35 10.81
N GLU A 249 -4.04 26.99 10.19
CA GLU A 249 -4.13 27.34 8.79
C GLU A 249 -4.19 26.06 7.95
N ARG A 250 -5.24 25.90 7.10
CA ARG A 250 -5.44 24.71 6.27
C ARG A 250 -4.18 24.37 5.46
N THR A 251 -3.61 25.37 4.80
CA THR A 251 -2.42 25.18 3.95
C THR A 251 -1.22 24.65 4.74
N GLU A 252 -0.91 25.24 5.90
CA GLU A 252 0.16 24.76 6.77
C GLU A 252 -0.09 23.34 7.26
N SER A 253 -1.34 23.04 7.61
CA SER A 253 -1.73 21.71 8.06
C SER A 253 -1.61 20.67 6.96
N ILE A 254 -1.98 21.00 5.71
CA ILE A 254 -1.84 20.09 4.57
C ILE A 254 -0.37 19.83 4.25
N GLU A 255 0.51 20.82 4.30
CA GLU A 255 1.96 20.60 4.11
C GLU A 255 2.55 19.71 5.20
N TRP A 256 2.13 19.87 6.45
CA TRP A 256 2.53 18.97 7.54
C TRP A 256 2.00 17.54 7.28
N GLN A 257 0.73 17.40 6.92
CA GLN A 257 0.11 16.10 6.61
C GLN A 257 0.82 15.40 5.44
N LYS A 258 1.16 16.12 4.37
CA LYS A 258 1.91 15.59 3.22
C LYS A 258 3.20 14.88 3.65
N LEU A 259 3.93 15.45 4.59
CA LEU A 259 5.16 14.83 5.09
C LEU A 259 4.86 13.63 6.00
N GLN A 260 3.88 13.77 6.89
CA GLN A 260 3.49 12.73 7.85
C GLN A 260 2.91 11.51 7.14
N THR A 261 1.97 11.71 6.24
CA THR A 261 1.20 10.64 5.60
C THR A 261 1.94 9.95 4.45
N LYS A 262 3.14 10.42 4.10
CA LYS A 262 4.03 9.66 3.23
C LYS A 262 4.36 8.27 3.81
N TYR A 263 4.40 8.17 5.15
CA TYR A 263 4.77 6.95 5.87
C TYR A 263 3.71 6.48 6.86
N THR A 264 2.59 7.20 6.95
CA THR A 264 1.48 6.83 7.84
C THR A 264 0.14 6.90 7.11
N SER A 265 -0.87 6.24 7.67
CA SER A 265 -2.19 6.16 7.06
C SER A 265 -2.89 7.52 7.02
N PHE A 266 -3.59 7.77 5.92
CA PHE A 266 -4.56 8.85 5.80
C PHE A 266 -5.80 8.36 5.07
N GLY A 267 -6.97 8.70 5.61
CA GLY A 267 -8.23 8.38 4.98
C GLY A 267 -9.36 9.25 5.49
N GLY A 268 -10.60 8.85 5.22
CA GLY A 268 -11.73 9.61 5.76
C GLY A 268 -13.05 9.46 5.04
N GLU A 269 -13.88 10.46 5.27
CA GLU A 269 -15.27 10.53 4.82
C GLU A 269 -15.52 11.86 4.11
N VAL A 270 -15.71 11.79 2.79
CA VAL A 270 -16.06 12.97 2.00
C VAL A 270 -17.47 13.43 2.32
N LYS A 271 -17.69 14.76 2.32
CA LYS A 271 -18.99 15.36 2.61
C LYS A 271 -19.27 16.56 1.72
N ASN A 272 -20.56 16.97 1.69
CA ASN A 272 -21.02 18.20 1.06
C ASN A 272 -20.69 18.27 -0.43
N TRP A 273 -21.47 17.59 -1.26
CA TRP A 273 -21.28 17.54 -2.72
C TRP A 273 -21.23 18.93 -3.41
N LYS A 274 -21.73 20.00 -2.76
CA LYS A 274 -21.67 21.38 -3.27
C LYS A 274 -20.32 22.04 -3.08
N SER A 275 -19.43 21.43 -2.31
CA SER A 275 -18.09 21.95 -2.08
C SER A 275 -17.25 21.89 -3.35
N ASN A 276 -16.48 22.95 -3.61
CA ASN A 276 -15.47 22.94 -4.66
C ASN A 276 -14.22 22.15 -4.27
N TYR A 277 -13.99 21.88 -2.98
CA TYR A 277 -12.88 21.06 -2.53
C TYR A 277 -12.98 19.61 -3.02
N ASN A 278 -14.20 19.08 -3.21
CA ASN A 278 -14.43 17.76 -3.78
C ASN A 278 -14.78 17.78 -5.29
N ASP A 279 -14.55 18.90 -6.01
CA ASP A 279 -14.48 18.85 -7.47
C ASP A 279 -13.36 17.89 -7.88
N LEU A 280 -13.58 17.11 -8.94
CA LEU A 280 -12.73 15.95 -9.26
C LEU A 280 -11.23 16.29 -9.28
N GLU A 281 -10.85 17.37 -9.96
CA GLU A 281 -9.44 17.79 -10.06
C GLU A 281 -8.85 18.17 -8.69
N ASN A 282 -9.61 18.92 -7.89
CA ASN A 282 -9.19 19.32 -6.54
C ASN A 282 -9.07 18.11 -5.61
N ALA A 283 -10.04 17.18 -5.68
CA ALA A 283 -10.03 15.96 -4.90
C ALA A 283 -8.83 15.09 -5.23
N ILE A 284 -8.55 14.85 -6.51
CA ILE A 284 -7.37 14.07 -6.96
C ILE A 284 -6.08 14.71 -6.47
N LYS A 285 -5.92 16.03 -6.66
CA LYS A 285 -4.73 16.75 -6.21
C LYS A 285 -4.52 16.66 -4.70
N ASP A 286 -5.59 16.79 -3.93
CA ASP A 286 -5.55 16.70 -2.48
C ASP A 286 -5.21 15.26 -2.02
N MET A 287 -5.83 14.24 -2.64
CA MET A 287 -5.55 12.83 -2.34
C MET A 287 -4.11 12.44 -2.61
N PHE A 288 -3.52 12.89 -3.71
CA PHE A 288 -2.08 12.73 -3.99
C PHE A 288 -1.22 13.45 -2.96
N THR A 289 -1.57 14.68 -2.61
CA THR A 289 -0.79 15.50 -1.66
C THR A 289 -0.72 14.85 -0.28
N ARG A 290 -1.84 14.27 0.18
CA ARG A 290 -1.95 13.64 1.51
C ARG A 290 -1.85 12.12 1.49
N HIS A 291 -1.38 11.52 0.40
CA HIS A 291 -1.19 10.07 0.28
C HIS A 291 -2.42 9.27 0.72
N CYS A 292 -3.60 9.66 0.21
CA CYS A 292 -4.88 9.10 0.64
C CYS A 292 -4.93 7.58 0.46
N THR A 293 -5.07 6.85 1.55
CA THR A 293 -4.99 5.39 1.60
C THR A 293 -6.37 4.75 1.50
N TYR A 294 -7.39 5.33 2.15
CA TYR A 294 -8.73 4.76 2.23
C TYR A 294 -9.83 5.81 2.30
N LEU A 295 -11.01 5.50 1.74
CA LEU A 295 -12.20 6.35 1.83
C LEU A 295 -13.46 5.54 2.10
N ASN A 296 -14.40 6.13 2.85
CA ASN A 296 -15.73 5.56 3.06
C ASN A 296 -16.55 5.64 1.77
N LYS A 297 -16.94 4.48 1.23
CA LYS A 297 -17.77 4.39 0.02
C LYS A 297 -19.14 5.06 0.18
N ASN A 298 -19.68 5.07 1.39
CA ASN A 298 -21.06 5.51 1.68
C ASN A 298 -21.14 6.78 2.54
N ALA A 299 -20.06 7.58 2.64
CA ALA A 299 -20.06 8.78 3.49
C ALA A 299 -21.05 9.85 2.98
N ASP A 300 -20.99 10.17 1.68
CA ASP A 300 -21.94 11.07 1.00
C ASP A 300 -22.18 10.55 -0.42
N GLU A 301 -23.35 9.98 -0.66
CA GLU A 301 -23.72 9.43 -1.96
C GLU A 301 -23.69 10.48 -3.07
N ASN A 302 -24.02 11.73 -2.77
CA ASN A 302 -24.03 12.79 -3.78
C ASN A 302 -22.61 13.17 -4.21
N VAL A 303 -21.59 13.07 -3.33
CA VAL A 303 -20.19 13.25 -3.72
C VAL A 303 -19.76 12.09 -4.63
N MET A 304 -20.14 10.85 -4.28
CA MET A 304 -19.84 9.70 -5.14
C MET A 304 -20.50 9.81 -6.52
N GLU A 305 -21.76 10.22 -6.58
CA GLU A 305 -22.48 10.48 -7.84
C GLU A 305 -21.86 11.65 -8.64
N LYS A 306 -21.41 12.71 -7.97
CA LYS A 306 -20.65 13.80 -8.61
C LYS A 306 -19.40 13.28 -9.32
N TRP A 307 -18.61 12.40 -8.66
CA TRP A 307 -17.43 11.81 -9.27
C TRP A 307 -17.75 10.78 -10.35
N LYS A 308 -18.85 10.02 -10.20
CA LYS A 308 -19.33 9.11 -11.25
C LYS A 308 -19.77 9.85 -12.51
N GLY A 309 -20.41 11.01 -12.33
CA GLY A 309 -20.89 11.88 -13.43
C GLY A 309 -19.81 12.76 -14.05
N THR A 310 -18.64 12.92 -13.44
CA THR A 310 -17.54 13.75 -13.94
C THR A 310 -16.50 12.86 -14.62
N LEU A 311 -16.14 13.18 -15.87
CA LEU A 311 -15.13 12.44 -16.61
C LEU A 311 -13.71 12.88 -16.20
N TYR A 312 -12.81 11.91 -16.08
CA TYR A 312 -11.38 12.19 -15.93
C TYR A 312 -10.81 12.77 -17.22
N THR A 313 -10.07 13.87 -17.10
CA THR A 313 -9.43 14.60 -18.19
C THR A 313 -7.94 14.91 -17.91
N GLY A 314 -7.33 14.18 -16.97
CA GLY A 314 -5.92 14.36 -16.64
C GLY A 314 -4.97 13.69 -17.64
N THR A 315 -3.72 13.51 -17.25
CA THR A 315 -2.62 13.10 -18.14
C THR A 315 -2.54 11.58 -18.37
N GLU A 316 -3.20 10.76 -17.58
CA GLU A 316 -3.18 9.31 -17.71
C GLU A 316 -4.16 8.87 -18.80
N GLU A 317 -3.66 8.61 -20.00
CA GLU A 317 -4.47 8.35 -21.20
C GLU A 317 -5.43 7.17 -21.04
N ILE A 318 -5.04 6.12 -20.29
CA ILE A 318 -5.86 4.93 -20.05
C ILE A 318 -7.17 5.24 -19.30
N TYR A 319 -7.17 6.32 -18.49
CA TYR A 319 -8.34 6.81 -17.77
C TYR A 319 -9.11 7.91 -18.52
N ASN A 320 -8.60 8.35 -19.67
CA ASN A 320 -9.26 9.43 -20.42
C ASN A 320 -10.72 9.09 -20.72
N ARG A 321 -11.62 10.00 -20.33
CA ARG A 321 -13.07 9.85 -20.42
C ARG A 321 -13.68 8.69 -19.60
N LYS A 322 -12.93 8.11 -18.68
CA LYS A 322 -13.51 7.25 -17.65
C LYS A 322 -14.11 8.12 -16.56
N SER A 323 -15.01 7.53 -15.77
CA SER A 323 -15.57 8.19 -14.59
C SER A 323 -14.46 8.57 -13.60
N GLY A 324 -14.52 9.78 -13.04
CA GLY A 324 -13.60 10.21 -11.98
C GLY A 324 -13.67 9.31 -10.74
N TYR A 325 -14.83 8.72 -10.47
CA TYR A 325 -14.96 7.70 -9.42
C TYR A 325 -14.08 6.48 -9.69
N VAL A 326 -14.03 5.99 -10.93
CA VAL A 326 -13.14 4.86 -11.31
C VAL A 326 -11.67 5.23 -11.12
N TYR A 327 -11.30 6.46 -11.47
CA TYR A 327 -9.94 6.95 -11.24
C TYR A 327 -9.60 6.96 -9.74
N ILE A 328 -10.44 7.60 -8.92
CA ILE A 328 -10.22 7.72 -7.48
C ILE A 328 -10.13 6.34 -6.82
N GLN A 329 -11.13 5.45 -7.03
CA GLN A 329 -11.13 4.13 -6.40
C GLN A 329 -9.89 3.30 -6.76
N ASN A 330 -9.40 3.39 -7.99
CA ASN A 330 -8.21 2.67 -8.44
C ASN A 330 -6.94 3.20 -7.79
N HIS A 331 -6.87 4.51 -7.49
CA HIS A 331 -5.66 5.17 -6.98
C HIS A 331 -5.62 5.30 -5.45
N LEU A 332 -6.71 4.99 -4.71
CA LEU A 332 -6.65 4.99 -3.23
C LEU A 332 -5.56 4.04 -2.74
N GLY A 333 -4.66 4.56 -1.88
CA GLY A 333 -3.48 3.83 -1.39
C GLY A 333 -2.46 3.55 -2.49
N TYR A 334 -1.68 2.49 -2.34
CA TYR A 334 -0.70 2.08 -3.34
C TYR A 334 -1.37 1.40 -4.55
N ARG A 335 -0.80 1.59 -5.74
CA ARG A 335 -1.18 0.91 -6.98
C ARG A 335 0.10 0.62 -7.77
N LEU A 336 0.50 -0.65 -7.82
CA LEU A 336 1.82 -1.04 -8.31
C LEU A 336 1.76 -1.54 -9.75
N LEU A 337 2.52 -0.88 -10.62
CA LEU A 337 2.73 -1.26 -12.01
C LEU A 337 4.16 -1.79 -12.18
N LEU A 338 4.32 -3.01 -12.66
CA LEU A 338 5.61 -3.57 -13.03
C LEU A 338 6.13 -2.85 -14.29
N THR A 339 7.29 -2.21 -14.19
CA THR A 339 7.89 -1.44 -15.29
C THR A 339 9.20 -2.03 -15.80
N ASN A 340 9.93 -2.78 -14.97
CA ASN A 340 11.14 -3.46 -15.39
C ASN A 340 11.45 -4.69 -14.54
N VAL A 341 12.00 -5.72 -15.15
CA VAL A 341 12.60 -6.89 -14.47
C VAL A 341 13.88 -7.29 -15.19
N GLU A 342 14.92 -7.54 -14.42
CA GLU A 342 16.20 -8.06 -14.92
C GLU A 342 16.61 -9.28 -14.09
N PHE A 343 17.02 -10.35 -14.76
CA PHE A 343 17.49 -11.58 -14.12
C PHE A 343 18.95 -11.81 -14.46
N ASN A 344 19.79 -12.04 -13.43
CA ASN A 344 21.18 -12.40 -13.55
C ASN A 344 21.47 -13.65 -12.66
N GLY A 345 22.20 -14.61 -13.21
CA GLY A 345 22.53 -15.86 -12.51
C GLY A 345 21.46 -16.94 -12.71
N THR A 346 21.89 -18.05 -13.30
CA THR A 346 21.02 -19.16 -13.72
C THR A 346 21.56 -20.52 -13.31
N GLU A 347 22.48 -20.59 -12.33
CA GLU A 347 23.07 -21.83 -11.85
C GLU A 347 22.48 -22.23 -10.50
N ALA A 348 22.01 -23.47 -10.37
CA ALA A 348 21.59 -24.05 -9.09
C ALA A 348 22.72 -23.95 -8.05
N GLY A 349 22.37 -23.62 -6.81
CA GLY A 349 23.32 -23.45 -5.72
C GLY A 349 24.19 -22.19 -5.77
N LYS A 350 23.98 -21.30 -6.76
CA LYS A 350 24.65 -19.99 -6.88
C LYS A 350 23.67 -18.86 -6.60
N ASN A 351 24.22 -17.69 -6.33
CA ASN A 351 23.39 -16.49 -6.18
C ASN A 351 22.79 -16.07 -7.54
N ALA A 352 21.50 -15.77 -7.50
CA ALA A 352 20.79 -15.08 -8.58
C ALA A 352 20.44 -13.66 -8.13
N GLU A 353 20.69 -12.71 -9.02
CA GLU A 353 20.30 -11.31 -8.82
C GLU A 353 19.06 -11.01 -9.66
N VAL A 354 18.00 -10.53 -9.00
CA VAL A 354 16.76 -10.12 -9.66
C VAL A 354 16.48 -8.68 -9.28
N SER A 355 16.47 -7.80 -10.27
CA SER A 355 16.10 -6.39 -10.12
C SER A 355 14.68 -6.18 -10.62
N ILE A 356 13.80 -5.63 -9.78
CA ILE A 356 12.39 -5.43 -10.10
C ILE A 356 12.03 -3.97 -9.80
N ASN A 357 11.49 -3.27 -10.82
CA ASN A 357 10.96 -1.92 -10.65
C ASN A 357 9.42 -1.96 -10.67
N LEU A 358 8.82 -1.48 -9.58
CA LEU A 358 7.38 -1.31 -9.43
C LEU A 358 7.09 0.18 -9.30
N GLU A 359 6.49 0.79 -10.33
CA GLU A 359 5.99 2.16 -10.24
C GLU A 359 4.74 2.20 -9.36
N ASN A 360 4.72 3.08 -8.37
CA ASN A 360 3.54 3.31 -7.55
C ASN A 360 2.74 4.47 -8.13
N ILE A 361 1.72 4.16 -8.90
CA ILE A 361 0.80 5.11 -9.51
C ILE A 361 -0.39 5.46 -8.61
N GLY A 362 -0.46 4.91 -7.39
CA GLY A 362 -1.50 5.21 -6.41
C GLY A 362 -1.27 6.50 -5.63
N PHE A 363 -2.29 6.95 -4.90
CA PHE A 363 -2.20 8.14 -4.05
C PHE A 363 -1.28 7.93 -2.83
N GLY A 364 -1.29 6.74 -2.24
CA GLY A 364 -0.57 6.40 -1.02
C GLY A 364 0.49 5.33 -1.23
N ASN A 365 1.16 4.93 -0.15
CA ASN A 365 2.27 4.00 -0.16
C ASN A 365 1.93 2.69 0.58
N ILE A 366 2.78 1.67 0.46
CA ILE A 366 2.69 0.45 1.27
C ILE A 366 3.07 0.81 2.72
N LEU A 367 2.15 0.60 3.65
CA LEU A 367 2.31 0.98 5.06
C LEU A 367 2.48 -0.21 6.01
N LYS A 368 2.11 -1.42 5.56
CA LYS A 368 2.23 -2.66 6.35
C LYS A 368 3.37 -3.51 5.81
N GLU A 369 4.04 -4.21 6.71
CA GLU A 369 5.06 -5.18 6.35
C GLU A 369 4.49 -6.26 5.42
N LYS A 370 5.30 -6.71 4.45
CA LYS A 370 4.96 -7.78 3.51
C LYS A 370 6.14 -8.74 3.38
N THR A 371 5.83 -10.00 3.19
CA THR A 371 6.82 -10.99 2.77
C THR A 371 7.03 -10.89 1.27
N ILE A 372 8.29 -10.92 0.83
CA ILE A 372 8.67 -10.91 -0.58
C ILE A 372 9.28 -12.26 -0.92
N THR A 373 8.63 -13.00 -1.82
CA THR A 373 9.05 -14.33 -2.24
C THR A 373 9.14 -14.42 -3.75
N LEU A 374 10.27 -14.89 -4.28
CA LEU A 374 10.38 -15.32 -5.66
C LEU A 374 9.96 -16.78 -5.79
N ILE A 375 9.11 -17.08 -6.76
CA ILE A 375 8.61 -18.43 -7.02
C ILE A 375 9.02 -18.81 -8.43
N TYR A 376 9.89 -19.82 -8.54
CA TYR A 376 10.28 -20.45 -9.80
C TYR A 376 9.45 -21.69 -10.00
N LYS A 377 8.63 -21.72 -11.05
CA LYS A 377 7.71 -22.84 -11.30
C LYS A 377 7.75 -23.30 -12.75
N ASN A 378 7.83 -24.61 -12.92
CA ASN A 378 7.56 -25.30 -14.20
C ASN A 378 6.53 -26.42 -14.01
N THR A 379 6.35 -27.27 -15.01
CA THR A 379 5.37 -28.36 -14.94
C THR A 379 5.64 -29.41 -13.87
N SER A 380 6.90 -29.53 -13.41
CA SER A 380 7.33 -30.61 -12.52
C SER A 380 7.83 -30.12 -11.16
N ASN A 381 8.31 -28.88 -11.08
CA ASN A 381 8.98 -28.37 -9.90
C ASN A 381 8.50 -26.97 -9.54
N THR A 382 8.49 -26.68 -8.25
CA THR A 382 8.25 -25.34 -7.70
C THR A 382 9.28 -25.08 -6.60
N TYR A 383 10.02 -23.98 -6.72
CA TYR A 383 10.99 -23.51 -5.73
C TYR A 383 10.57 -22.14 -5.25
N LYS A 384 10.61 -21.93 -3.93
CA LYS A 384 10.27 -20.65 -3.28
C LYS A 384 11.52 -20.10 -2.61
N ILE A 385 11.83 -18.84 -2.86
CA ILE A 385 12.95 -18.13 -2.32
C ILE A 385 12.41 -16.92 -1.57
N GLU A 386 12.35 -17.01 -0.25
CA GLU A 386 11.94 -15.91 0.62
C GLU A 386 13.11 -14.95 0.78
N THR A 387 12.80 -13.65 0.83
CA THR A 387 13.80 -12.59 1.01
C THR A 387 13.58 -11.86 2.35
N ASN A 388 14.59 -11.13 2.80
CA ASN A 388 14.49 -10.27 3.98
C ASN A 388 14.22 -8.80 3.61
N ILE A 389 13.65 -8.55 2.43
CA ILE A 389 13.39 -7.18 1.96
C ILE A 389 12.13 -6.62 2.64
N ASP A 390 12.28 -5.53 3.36
CA ASP A 390 11.15 -4.70 3.80
C ASP A 390 10.77 -3.75 2.65
N ILE A 391 9.72 -4.10 1.91
CA ILE A 391 9.27 -3.34 0.74
C ILE A 391 8.91 -1.88 1.10
N ARG A 392 8.42 -1.61 2.32
CA ARG A 392 8.07 -0.25 2.77
C ARG A 392 9.24 0.72 2.68
N LYS A 393 10.47 0.21 2.82
CA LYS A 393 11.73 0.97 2.80
C LYS A 393 12.38 1.04 1.41
N GLN A 394 11.75 0.45 0.39
CA GLN A 394 12.29 0.42 -0.97
C GLN A 394 11.70 1.51 -1.88
N LEU A 395 10.90 2.42 -1.33
CA LEU A 395 10.29 3.51 -2.09
C LEU A 395 11.32 4.60 -2.41
N LYS A 396 11.60 4.79 -3.68
CA LYS A 396 12.51 5.82 -4.19
C LYS A 396 11.88 6.53 -5.40
N ASP A 397 11.71 7.84 -5.28
CA ASP A 397 11.14 8.68 -6.35
C ASP A 397 9.82 8.13 -6.95
N GLY A 398 8.92 7.65 -6.09
CA GLY A 398 7.64 7.06 -6.51
C GLY A 398 7.70 5.60 -6.93
N ASN A 399 8.87 4.97 -6.96
CA ASN A 399 9.07 3.58 -7.37
C ASN A 399 9.54 2.70 -6.21
N TYR A 400 9.05 1.47 -6.13
CA TYR A 400 9.63 0.43 -5.29
C TYR A 400 10.67 -0.34 -6.12
N VAL A 401 11.93 -0.23 -5.72
CA VAL A 401 13.05 -0.88 -6.40
C VAL A 401 13.54 -2.05 -5.55
N LEU A 402 13.19 -3.28 -5.96
CA LEU A 402 13.58 -4.49 -5.26
C LEU A 402 14.86 -5.04 -5.88
N GLN A 403 15.95 -5.07 -5.10
CA GLN A 403 17.21 -5.70 -5.47
C GLN A 403 17.34 -7.00 -4.67
N ILE A 404 17.03 -8.12 -5.30
CA ILE A 404 17.04 -9.45 -4.69
C ILE A 404 18.34 -10.14 -5.10
N ASN A 405 19.14 -10.56 -4.12
CA ASN A 405 20.37 -11.33 -4.34
C ASN A 405 20.34 -12.54 -3.40
N GLU A 406 19.76 -13.62 -3.89
CA GLU A 406 19.52 -14.80 -3.08
C GLU A 406 20.09 -16.06 -3.77
N LYS A 407 20.50 -17.03 -2.96
CA LYS A 407 21.00 -18.31 -3.44
C LYS A 407 19.85 -19.15 -3.99
N LEU A 408 19.99 -19.61 -5.24
CA LEU A 408 19.10 -20.64 -5.80
C LEU A 408 19.31 -21.97 -5.05
N PRO A 409 18.25 -22.78 -4.84
CA PRO A 409 18.39 -24.08 -4.18
C PRO A 409 19.43 -24.98 -4.84
N ASP A 410 20.23 -25.69 -4.03
CA ASP A 410 21.29 -26.59 -4.53
C ASP A 410 20.72 -27.76 -5.36
N ASP A 411 19.47 -28.16 -5.08
CA ASP A 411 18.74 -29.23 -5.75
C ASP A 411 17.86 -28.76 -6.91
N MET A 412 17.91 -27.47 -7.26
CA MET A 412 17.14 -26.89 -8.34
C MET A 412 17.51 -27.55 -9.66
N LYS A 413 16.52 -28.08 -10.38
CA LYS A 413 16.74 -28.81 -11.63
C LYS A 413 16.94 -27.88 -12.80
N ASP A 414 17.79 -28.30 -13.74
CA ASP A 414 17.94 -27.59 -15.01
C ASP A 414 16.62 -27.55 -15.79
N GLY A 415 16.37 -26.46 -16.47
CA GLY A 415 15.17 -26.25 -17.28
C GLY A 415 14.62 -24.84 -17.27
N GLU A 416 13.59 -24.61 -18.08
CA GLU A 416 12.88 -23.33 -18.12
C GLU A 416 11.88 -23.25 -16.98
N TYR A 417 11.84 -22.09 -16.31
CA TYR A 417 10.94 -21.76 -15.22
C TYR A 417 10.23 -20.44 -15.50
N ASN A 418 8.92 -20.41 -15.23
CA ASN A 418 8.21 -19.16 -15.02
C ASN A 418 8.57 -18.61 -13.63
N VAL A 419 8.87 -17.33 -13.54
CA VAL A 419 9.22 -16.64 -12.28
C VAL A 419 8.07 -15.74 -11.88
N TYR A 420 7.70 -15.80 -10.60
CA TYR A 420 6.63 -14.99 -10.02
C TYR A 420 7.14 -14.23 -8.80
N LEU A 421 6.64 -13.00 -8.62
CA LEU A 421 6.81 -12.20 -7.42
C LEU A 421 5.56 -12.35 -6.54
N SER A 422 5.70 -12.98 -5.40
CA SER A 422 4.66 -13.04 -4.38
C SER A 422 4.93 -11.99 -3.30
N ILE A 423 3.96 -11.10 -3.07
CA ILE A 423 4.00 -10.05 -2.06
C ILE A 423 2.84 -10.32 -1.11
N GLY A 424 3.09 -10.99 0.00
CA GLY A 424 2.07 -11.50 0.92
C GLY A 424 2.15 -10.89 2.31
N GLU A 425 1.19 -11.24 3.14
CA GLU A 425 1.19 -10.90 4.56
C GLU A 425 2.19 -11.78 5.34
N PRO A 426 2.84 -11.26 6.40
CA PRO A 426 3.79 -12.04 7.19
C PRO A 426 3.12 -13.03 8.17
N TYR A 427 1.79 -13.06 8.22
CA TYR A 427 1.02 -13.84 9.19
C TYR A 427 0.54 -15.17 8.61
N GLU A 428 0.78 -16.27 9.34
CA GLU A 428 0.35 -17.61 8.93
C GLU A 428 -1.16 -17.72 8.72
N SER A 429 -1.94 -17.03 9.55
CA SER A 429 -3.41 -16.98 9.49
C SER A 429 -3.98 -16.46 8.16
N LEU A 430 -3.16 -15.78 7.33
CA LEU A 430 -3.58 -15.12 6.10
C LEU A 430 -3.02 -15.77 4.83
N LYS A 431 -2.06 -16.69 4.95
CA LYS A 431 -1.32 -17.26 3.81
C LYS A 431 -2.19 -18.02 2.81
N ASP A 432 -3.31 -18.59 3.25
CA ASP A 432 -4.16 -19.42 2.37
C ASP A 432 -5.11 -18.60 1.49
N ASN A 433 -5.42 -17.37 1.86
CA ASN A 433 -6.35 -16.51 1.13
C ASN A 433 -5.59 -15.51 0.24
N SER A 434 -5.80 -15.60 -1.08
CA SER A 434 -5.15 -14.74 -2.08
C SER A 434 -5.53 -13.26 -2.00
N ASP A 435 -6.61 -12.90 -1.30
CA ASP A 435 -7.00 -11.50 -1.06
C ASP A 435 -6.03 -10.74 -0.14
N TYR A 436 -5.14 -11.46 0.57
CA TYR A 436 -4.08 -10.90 1.40
C TYR A 436 -2.72 -10.78 0.68
N TYR A 437 -2.72 -10.96 -0.66
CA TYR A 437 -1.54 -10.78 -1.50
C TYR A 437 -1.70 -9.56 -2.40
N ILE A 438 -0.60 -8.86 -2.66
CA ILE A 438 -0.60 -7.71 -3.56
C ILE A 438 -0.56 -8.20 -5.01
N LYS A 439 -1.60 -7.84 -5.75
CA LYS A 439 -1.75 -8.05 -7.18
C LYS A 439 -1.27 -6.80 -7.90
N LEU A 440 -0.29 -6.94 -8.79
CA LEU A 440 0.16 -5.86 -9.67
C LEU A 440 -0.92 -5.55 -10.70
N VAL A 441 -0.93 -4.33 -11.18
CA VAL A 441 -2.00 -3.87 -12.09
C VAL A 441 -1.70 -4.07 -13.57
N ASN A 442 -0.62 -4.73 -13.91
CA ASN A 442 -0.34 -5.14 -15.28
C ASN A 442 -1.34 -6.22 -15.74
N LYS A 443 -1.73 -6.19 -17.01
CA LYS A 443 -2.65 -7.16 -17.58
C LYS A 443 -2.09 -8.59 -17.49
N ASN A 444 -2.91 -9.52 -17.00
CA ASN A 444 -2.66 -10.97 -17.02
C ASN A 444 -1.39 -11.42 -16.27
N VAL A 445 -0.88 -10.65 -15.31
CA VAL A 445 0.31 -11.06 -14.54
C VAL A 445 -0.03 -11.86 -13.29
N TRP A 446 -1.22 -11.70 -12.72
CA TRP A 446 -1.61 -12.42 -11.51
C TRP A 446 -1.84 -13.91 -11.78
N ASN A 447 -1.27 -14.75 -10.93
CA ASN A 447 -1.46 -16.20 -10.95
C ASN A 447 -1.98 -16.68 -9.58
N GLU A 448 -3.21 -17.19 -9.56
CA GLU A 448 -3.90 -17.59 -8.34
C GLU A 448 -3.22 -18.77 -7.64
N GLU A 449 -2.69 -19.73 -8.41
CA GLU A 449 -2.06 -20.93 -7.85
C GLU A 449 -0.78 -20.61 -7.08
N THR A 450 0.04 -19.70 -7.61
CA THR A 450 1.28 -19.28 -6.95
C THR A 450 1.07 -18.13 -5.97
N LYS A 451 -0.11 -17.51 -5.98
CA LYS A 451 -0.38 -16.23 -5.30
C LYS A 451 0.73 -15.21 -5.61
N GLY A 452 1.10 -15.13 -6.86
CA GLY A 452 2.22 -14.32 -7.32
C GLY A 452 1.97 -13.67 -8.67
N ASN A 453 2.74 -12.63 -8.93
CA ASN A 453 2.69 -11.85 -10.15
C ASN A 453 3.78 -12.34 -11.10
N TYR A 454 3.44 -12.72 -12.31
CA TYR A 454 4.36 -13.21 -13.32
C TYR A 454 5.39 -12.13 -13.70
N LEU A 455 6.66 -12.48 -13.63
CA LEU A 455 7.78 -11.60 -13.95
C LEU A 455 8.43 -11.93 -15.29
N GLY A 456 8.36 -13.18 -15.73
CA GLY A 456 9.03 -13.64 -16.94
C GLY A 456 9.51 -15.08 -16.83
N LYS A 457 10.35 -15.49 -17.79
CA LYS A 457 10.92 -16.84 -17.86
C LYS A 457 12.43 -16.80 -17.68
N VAL A 458 12.97 -17.82 -17.03
CA VAL A 458 14.42 -18.02 -16.84
C VAL A 458 14.77 -19.47 -17.12
N THR A 459 15.89 -19.74 -17.79
CA THR A 459 16.43 -21.08 -17.97
C THR A 459 17.55 -21.32 -16.97
N ILE A 460 17.36 -22.29 -16.09
CA ILE A 460 18.36 -22.73 -15.11
C ILE A 460 19.25 -23.82 -15.72
N GLY A 461 20.55 -23.79 -15.43
CA GLY A 461 21.54 -24.75 -15.92
C GLY A 461 22.04 -24.48 -17.34
N ALA A 462 21.62 -23.40 -18.01
CA ALA A 462 22.12 -23.02 -19.32
C ALA A 462 23.60 -22.56 -19.19
N ASN A 463 24.50 -23.36 -19.71
CA ASN A 463 25.90 -22.96 -19.89
C ASN A 463 25.95 -21.70 -20.78
N THR A 464 26.41 -20.59 -20.24
CA THR A 464 26.47 -19.28 -20.90
C THR A 464 27.38 -19.19 -22.14
N ASN A 465 27.84 -20.33 -22.66
CA ASN A 465 28.70 -20.43 -23.83
C ASN A 465 27.98 -20.57 -25.19
N ASN A 466 26.64 -20.66 -25.22
CA ASN A 466 25.89 -20.65 -26.47
C ASN A 466 25.08 -19.36 -26.62
N LYS A 467 25.60 -18.49 -27.48
CA LYS A 467 24.89 -17.35 -28.03
C LYS A 467 23.68 -17.81 -28.85
N GLU A 468 22.50 -17.87 -28.25
CA GLU A 468 21.26 -17.83 -29.03
C GLU A 468 20.52 -16.53 -28.66
N THR A 469 20.59 -15.63 -29.61
CA THR A 469 19.84 -14.38 -29.62
C THR A 469 18.39 -14.70 -29.98
N SER A 470 17.53 -14.93 -28.99
CA SER A 470 16.11 -14.93 -29.25
C SER A 470 15.57 -13.50 -29.19
N SER A 471 15.65 -12.82 -30.34
CA SER A 471 14.88 -11.60 -30.58
C SER A 471 13.43 -12.03 -30.79
N SER A 472 12.56 -11.86 -29.83
CA SER A 472 11.13 -11.94 -30.06
C SER A 472 10.69 -10.66 -30.79
N ASN A 473 10.48 -10.81 -32.10
CA ASN A 473 9.83 -9.79 -32.93
C ASN A 473 8.35 -9.69 -32.52
N ILE A 474 7.97 -8.53 -32.03
CA ILE A 474 6.55 -8.16 -31.91
C ILE A 474 5.98 -8.03 -33.32
N ILE A 475 5.19 -9.00 -33.77
CA ILE A 475 4.30 -8.81 -34.92
C ILE A 475 3.00 -8.24 -34.38
N SER A 476 2.89 -6.92 -34.38
CA SER A 476 1.62 -6.23 -34.28
C SER A 476 0.89 -6.39 -35.62
N GLN A 477 -0.14 -7.22 -35.68
CA GLN A 477 -1.14 -7.09 -36.74
C GLN A 477 -2.03 -5.88 -36.41
N ALA A 478 -1.63 -4.73 -36.92
CA ALA A 478 -2.51 -3.59 -37.07
C ALA A 478 -2.93 -3.52 -38.53
N THR A 479 -4.24 -3.68 -38.75
CA THR A 479 -4.90 -3.36 -40.02
C THR A 479 -4.81 -1.86 -40.29
N ASN A 480 -4.23 -1.52 -41.42
CA ASN A 480 -4.33 -0.33 -42.28
C ASN A 480 -5.04 0.93 -41.75
N ASN A 481 -4.34 2.02 -41.58
CA ASN A 481 -4.24 3.23 -42.44
C ASN A 481 -3.79 4.43 -41.63
N GLN A 482 -2.64 4.91 -41.93
CA GLN A 482 -2.19 6.27 -42.23
C GLN A 482 -0.74 6.48 -41.81
N GLU A 483 0.01 6.97 -42.78
CA GLU A 483 1.42 7.38 -42.66
C GLU A 483 1.60 8.43 -41.56
N SER A 484 2.56 8.20 -40.65
CA SER A 484 3.33 9.28 -40.05
C SER A 484 4.79 8.85 -39.92
N THR A 485 5.60 9.58 -40.59
CA THR A 485 7.05 9.44 -40.67
C THR A 485 7.68 9.71 -39.31
N THR A 486 8.22 8.69 -38.65
CA THR A 486 9.20 8.86 -37.59
C THR A 486 10.55 8.35 -38.02
N ASN A 487 11.53 9.22 -37.86
CA ASN A 487 12.87 9.14 -38.39
C ASN A 487 13.73 8.13 -37.63
N PRO A 488 14.31 7.07 -38.24
CA PRO A 488 15.15 6.08 -37.56
C PRO A 488 16.60 6.56 -37.27
N LYS A 489 16.88 7.86 -37.31
CA LYS A 489 18.25 8.41 -37.17
C LYS A 489 18.72 8.62 -35.71
N ILE A 490 17.90 8.48 -34.70
CA ILE A 490 18.32 8.79 -33.30
C ILE A 490 18.97 7.60 -32.59
N ILE A 491 18.61 6.35 -32.91
CA ILE A 491 19.18 5.16 -32.24
C ILE A 491 20.57 4.79 -32.80
N MET A 492 20.89 5.14 -34.06
CA MET A 492 22.25 4.97 -34.62
C MET A 492 23.27 5.97 -34.07
N GLY A 493 22.85 7.09 -33.46
CA GLY A 493 23.75 8.15 -33.01
C GLY A 493 24.56 7.80 -31.75
N ILE A 494 24.04 6.97 -30.86
CA ILE A 494 24.70 6.67 -29.58
C ILE A 494 25.80 5.63 -29.74
N GLY A 495 25.59 4.59 -30.55
CA GLY A 495 26.62 3.57 -30.84
C GLY A 495 27.82 4.12 -31.62
N VAL A 496 27.58 5.02 -32.58
CA VAL A 496 28.64 5.65 -33.37
C VAL A 496 29.43 6.67 -32.56
N GLY A 497 28.78 7.40 -31.63
CA GLY A 497 29.43 8.36 -30.74
C GLY A 497 30.47 7.70 -29.82
N ILE A 498 30.17 6.54 -29.25
CA ILE A 498 31.09 5.79 -28.37
C ILE A 498 32.29 5.26 -29.20
N PHE A 499 32.05 4.76 -30.40
CA PHE A 499 33.12 4.23 -31.26
C PHE A 499 34.08 5.34 -31.71
N VAL A 500 33.59 6.55 -32.01
CA VAL A 500 34.40 7.71 -32.36
C VAL A 500 35.24 8.22 -31.20
N ILE A 501 34.70 8.21 -29.98
CA ILE A 501 35.42 8.59 -28.75
C ILE A 501 36.57 7.62 -28.47
N ILE A 502 36.36 6.32 -28.66
CA ILE A 502 37.39 5.28 -28.48
C ILE A 502 38.52 5.45 -29.55
N ILE A 503 38.18 5.71 -30.80
CA ILE A 503 39.15 5.93 -31.86
C ILE A 503 39.95 7.22 -31.60
N LEU A 504 39.32 8.30 -31.17
CA LEU A 504 40.00 9.55 -30.81
C LEU A 504 40.94 9.37 -29.61
N ALA A 505 40.54 8.61 -28.59
CA ALA A 505 41.41 8.29 -27.45
C ALA A 505 42.64 7.48 -27.87
N ILE A 506 42.50 6.54 -28.80
CA ILE A 506 43.60 5.73 -29.34
C ILE A 506 44.55 6.63 -30.17
N ILE A 507 44.03 7.54 -31.00
CA ILE A 507 44.82 8.48 -31.79
C ILE A 507 45.62 9.46 -30.93
N ILE A 508 45.04 9.94 -29.82
CA ILE A 508 45.72 10.81 -28.85
C ILE A 508 46.85 10.06 -28.12
N ILE A 509 46.66 8.78 -27.79
CA ILE A 509 47.69 7.96 -27.15
C ILE A 509 48.87 7.67 -28.14
N ILE A 510 48.58 7.50 -29.43
CA ILE A 510 49.61 7.24 -30.46
C ILE A 510 50.37 8.52 -30.80
N LYS A 511 49.74 9.71 -30.78
CA LYS A 511 50.37 11.00 -31.07
C LYS A 511 51.25 11.54 -29.94
N ASN A 512 51.12 11.03 -28.73
CA ASN A 512 51.90 11.44 -27.56
C ASN A 512 53.01 10.42 -27.20
N LYS A 513 53.38 9.58 -28.13
CA LYS A 513 54.61 8.77 -28.17
C LYS A 513 55.55 9.34 -29.24
#